data_530df611fb87a1b8149868947716d99c
#
_entry.id   530df611fb87a1b8149868947716d99c
#
_cell.length_a   1.000
_cell.length_b   1.000
_cell.length_c   1.000
_cell.angle_alpha   90.00
_cell.angle_beta   90.00
_cell.angle_gamma   90.00
#
_symmetry.space_group_name_H-M   'P 1'
#
loop_
_entity.id
_entity.type
_entity.pdbx_description
1 polymer ?
#
loop_
_entity_poly.entity_id
_entity_poly.type
_entity_poly.pdbx_seq_one_letter_code
_entity_poly.pdbx_strand_id
1 'polypeptide(L)'
;MLKLPKRKLRIGRARYGVICNPQGGIIDDALVYRLGEERYLLVPNASNKDVVLDWFHRWAPGQDLVRIEDITSKYAMVAHQGPQAMAMLEELAPMDLSSLRPFASVETQVAGVDTLLARTGYTGEDGMEVILPASQGPDL
;
A
#
# COMPACT_ATOMS: atom_id res chain seq x y z
N MET A 1 -10.04 9.44 12.57
CA MET A 1 -8.79 10.14 12.19
C MET A 1 -7.66 9.11 12.13
N LEU A 2 -6.93 9.03 11.05
CA LEU A 2 -5.76 8.16 10.96
C LEU A 2 -4.66 8.69 11.89
N LYS A 3 -4.30 7.93 12.92
CA LYS A 3 -3.21 8.30 13.83
C LYS A 3 -1.90 7.72 13.29
N LEU A 4 -1.14 8.56 12.61
CA LEU A 4 0.26 8.28 12.28
C LEU A 4 1.17 8.88 13.36
N PRO A 5 2.29 8.23 13.72
CA PRO A 5 3.27 8.84 14.61
C PRO A 5 3.73 10.20 14.05
N LYS A 6 4.11 11.13 14.92
CA LYS A 6 4.44 12.54 14.61
C LYS A 6 5.52 12.76 13.53
N ARG A 7 6.26 11.74 13.11
CA ARG A 7 7.22 11.84 11.99
C ARG A 7 6.49 11.84 10.65
N LYS A 8 6.77 12.84 9.83
CA LYS A 8 6.28 12.94 8.45
C LYS A 8 6.69 11.70 7.65
N LEU A 9 5.72 11.03 7.01
CA LEU A 9 5.99 9.92 6.12
C LEU A 9 6.76 10.45 4.90
N ARG A 10 7.89 9.85 4.55
CA ARG A 10 8.68 10.25 3.36
C ARG A 10 8.07 9.62 2.10
N ILE A 11 8.28 10.24 0.94
CA ILE A 11 7.93 9.66 -0.36
C ILE A 11 8.67 8.33 -0.53
N GLY A 12 8.03 7.33 -1.13
CA GLY A 12 8.55 5.98 -1.28
C GLY A 12 8.55 5.16 0.02
N ARG A 13 7.78 5.59 1.03
CA ARG A 13 7.65 4.85 2.30
C ARG A 13 6.21 4.51 2.60
N ALA A 14 6.03 3.34 3.20
CA ALA A 14 4.79 2.92 3.81
C ALA A 14 4.84 3.05 5.32
N ARG A 15 3.68 3.08 5.94
CA ARG A 15 3.51 3.02 7.39
C ARG A 15 2.22 2.31 7.74
N TYR A 16 2.33 1.38 8.66
CA TYR A 16 1.19 0.78 9.33
C TYR A 16 0.61 1.73 10.38
N GLY A 17 -0.70 1.79 10.46
CA GLY A 17 -1.42 2.62 11.42
C GLY A 17 -2.85 2.17 11.65
N VAL A 18 -3.50 2.74 12.65
CA VAL A 18 -4.89 2.45 12.99
C VAL A 18 -5.79 3.62 12.62
N ILE A 19 -6.98 3.32 12.12
CA ILE A 19 -8.06 4.26 11.85
C ILE A 19 -9.01 4.20 13.06
N CYS A 20 -9.18 5.33 13.73
CA CYS A 20 -9.97 5.38 14.95
C CYS A 20 -11.20 6.29 14.82
N ASN A 21 -12.27 5.96 15.55
CA ASN A 21 -13.38 6.86 15.79
C ASN A 21 -13.01 7.95 16.82
N PRO A 22 -13.87 8.98 17.05
CA PRO A 22 -13.58 10.05 17.99
C PRO A 22 -13.41 9.59 19.45
N GLN A 23 -14.00 8.46 19.82
CA GLN A 23 -13.91 7.86 21.14
C GLN A 23 -12.63 7.01 21.32
N GLY A 24 -11.82 6.87 20.26
CA GLY A 24 -10.58 6.09 20.27
C GLY A 24 -10.76 4.62 19.94
N GLY A 25 -11.96 4.16 19.64
CA GLY A 25 -12.22 2.81 19.14
C GLY A 25 -11.61 2.62 17.74
N ILE A 26 -11.00 1.46 17.51
CA ILE A 26 -10.39 1.12 16.22
C ILE A 26 -11.50 0.73 15.23
N ILE A 27 -11.50 1.38 14.07
CA ILE A 27 -12.37 1.04 12.94
C ILE A 27 -11.66 0.00 12.07
N ASP A 28 -10.39 0.24 11.77
CA ASP A 28 -9.53 -0.65 10.98
C ASP A 28 -8.06 -0.34 11.26
N ASP A 29 -7.19 -1.22 10.80
CA ASP A 29 -5.76 -0.99 10.65
C ASP A 29 -5.38 -1.04 9.16
N ALA A 30 -4.41 -0.27 8.77
CA ALA A 30 -4.10 -0.10 7.36
C ALA A 30 -2.64 0.25 7.10
N LEU A 31 -2.17 -0.06 5.90
CA LEU A 31 -0.93 0.50 5.36
C LEU A 31 -1.23 1.80 4.60
N VAL A 32 -0.44 2.83 4.89
CA VAL A 32 -0.45 4.10 4.17
C VAL A 32 0.87 4.25 3.46
N TYR A 33 0.83 4.36 2.15
CA TYR A 33 1.97 4.63 1.29
C TYR A 33 1.97 6.10 0.90
N ARG A 34 3.12 6.75 0.93
CA ARG A 34 3.28 8.07 0.33
C ARG A 34 4.01 7.93 -1.01
N LEU A 35 3.26 8.10 -2.10
CA LEU A 35 3.73 7.88 -3.46
C LEU A 35 4.24 9.19 -4.12
N GLY A 36 3.90 10.35 -3.55
CA GLY A 36 4.29 11.65 -4.06
C GLY A 36 4.10 12.73 -3.01
N GLU A 37 4.28 13.99 -3.40
CA GLU A 37 4.15 15.12 -2.46
C GLU A 37 2.74 15.16 -1.84
N GLU A 38 1.70 14.98 -2.65
CA GLU A 38 0.29 15.02 -2.26
C GLU A 38 -0.45 13.72 -2.62
N ARG A 39 0.28 12.68 -3.07
CA ARG A 39 -0.29 11.40 -3.49
C ARG A 39 -0.03 10.32 -2.43
N TYR A 40 -1.12 9.74 -1.94
CA TYR A 40 -1.11 8.66 -0.96
C TYR A 40 -1.94 7.49 -1.45
N LEU A 41 -1.55 6.28 -1.09
CA LEU A 41 -2.34 5.07 -1.23
C LEU A 41 -2.64 4.53 0.16
N LEU A 42 -3.90 4.23 0.43
CA LEU A 42 -4.33 3.53 1.64
C LEU A 42 -4.76 2.12 1.26
N VAL A 43 -4.24 1.14 1.97
CA VAL A 43 -4.60 -0.27 1.82
C VAL A 43 -5.21 -0.75 3.14
N PRO A 44 -6.55 -0.69 3.29
CA PRO A 44 -7.27 -1.24 4.43
C PRO A 44 -7.46 -2.75 4.29
N ASN A 45 -7.98 -3.41 5.33
CA ASN A 45 -8.43 -4.79 5.22
C ASN A 45 -9.59 -4.90 4.21
N ALA A 46 -9.54 -5.92 3.34
CA ALA A 46 -10.50 -6.08 2.24
C ALA A 46 -11.96 -6.14 2.73
N SER A 47 -12.21 -6.86 3.83
CA SER A 47 -13.54 -6.99 4.43
C SER A 47 -14.09 -5.69 5.02
N ASN A 48 -13.23 -4.69 5.24
CA ASN A 48 -13.58 -3.44 5.93
C ASN A 48 -13.48 -2.20 5.02
N LYS A 49 -13.18 -2.42 3.74
CA LYS A 49 -12.95 -1.38 2.74
C LYS A 49 -14.06 -0.32 2.70
N ASP A 50 -15.31 -0.77 2.61
CA ASP A 50 -16.44 0.15 2.46
C ASP A 50 -16.68 0.97 3.73
N VAL A 51 -16.49 0.38 4.90
CA VAL A 51 -16.58 1.08 6.21
C VAL A 51 -15.51 2.17 6.30
N VAL A 52 -14.28 1.86 5.86
CA VAL A 52 -13.16 2.81 5.85
C VAL A 52 -13.40 3.93 4.84
N LEU A 53 -13.89 3.62 3.64
CA LEU A 53 -14.20 4.59 2.61
C LEU A 53 -15.28 5.59 3.07
N ASP A 54 -16.38 5.08 3.62
CA ASP A 54 -17.45 5.89 4.18
C ASP A 54 -16.96 6.78 5.34
N TRP A 55 -16.08 6.22 6.18
CA TRP A 55 -15.47 6.97 7.27
C TRP A 55 -14.63 8.15 6.76
N PHE A 56 -13.81 7.94 5.75
CA PHE A 56 -13.00 9.00 5.15
C PHE A 56 -13.87 10.07 4.48
N HIS A 57 -14.89 9.68 3.71
CA HIS A 57 -15.82 10.64 3.08
C HIS A 57 -16.54 11.50 4.11
N ARG A 58 -16.94 10.91 5.23
CA ARG A 58 -17.63 11.65 6.31
C ARG A 58 -16.75 12.72 6.95
N TRP A 59 -15.45 12.46 7.06
CA TRP A 59 -14.52 13.31 7.81
C TRP A 59 -13.54 14.07 6.93
N ALA A 60 -13.58 13.90 5.62
CA ALA A 60 -12.74 14.66 4.71
C ALA A 60 -13.12 16.15 4.76
N PRO A 61 -12.15 17.05 4.94
CA PRO A 61 -12.40 18.47 4.81
C PRO A 61 -12.72 18.76 3.34
N GLY A 62 -13.92 19.18 3.03
CA GLY A 62 -14.42 19.62 1.72
C GLY A 62 -13.73 19.04 0.48
N GLN A 63 -14.47 18.62 -0.51
CA GLN A 63 -13.96 17.94 -1.73
C GLN A 63 -12.90 18.73 -2.51
N ASP A 64 -12.83 20.03 -2.28
CA ASP A 64 -11.86 20.93 -2.94
C ASP A 64 -10.42 20.78 -2.40
N LEU A 65 -10.25 20.21 -1.20
CA LEU A 65 -8.96 20.09 -0.54
C LEU A 65 -8.36 18.67 -0.58
N VAL A 66 -9.21 17.64 -0.65
CA VAL A 66 -8.78 16.22 -0.66
C VAL A 66 -9.69 15.41 -1.57
N ARG A 67 -9.11 14.82 -2.62
CA ARG A 67 -9.79 13.84 -3.46
C ARG A 67 -9.57 12.44 -2.90
N ILE A 68 -10.65 11.72 -2.63
CA ILE A 68 -10.63 10.30 -2.24
C ILE A 68 -11.23 9.50 -3.38
N GLU A 69 -10.53 8.47 -3.83
CA GLU A 69 -10.94 7.59 -4.92
C GLU A 69 -10.79 6.13 -4.51
N ASP A 70 -11.86 5.34 -4.64
CA ASP A 70 -11.76 3.88 -4.56
C ASP A 70 -11.22 3.34 -5.89
N ILE A 71 -10.03 2.77 -5.84
CA ILE A 71 -9.34 2.19 -6.99
C ILE A 71 -9.24 0.66 -6.89
N THR A 72 -9.91 0.03 -5.93
CA THR A 72 -9.80 -1.41 -5.63
C THR A 72 -10.01 -2.27 -6.86
N SER A 73 -11.02 -1.97 -7.69
CA SER A 73 -11.31 -2.75 -8.90
C SER A 73 -10.33 -2.54 -10.05
N LYS A 74 -9.46 -1.51 -9.95
CA LYS A 74 -8.48 -1.19 -11.01
C LYS A 74 -7.16 -1.94 -10.83
N TYR A 75 -6.91 -2.47 -9.62
CA TYR A 75 -5.65 -3.09 -9.25
C TYR A 75 -5.84 -4.48 -8.65
N ALA A 76 -4.88 -5.36 -8.91
CA ALA A 76 -4.64 -6.58 -8.17
C ALA A 76 -3.48 -6.36 -7.20
N MET A 77 -3.46 -7.12 -6.11
CA MET A 77 -2.37 -7.12 -5.13
C MET A 77 -1.98 -8.57 -4.86
N VAL A 78 -0.71 -8.86 -5.10
CA VAL A 78 -0.11 -10.19 -4.90
C VAL A 78 0.92 -10.10 -3.79
N ALA A 79 0.80 -10.95 -2.78
CA ALA A 79 1.80 -11.10 -1.72
C ALA A 79 2.79 -12.20 -2.11
N HIS A 80 4.01 -11.80 -2.47
CA HIS A 80 5.11 -12.71 -2.78
C HIS A 80 6.08 -12.71 -1.60
N GLN A 81 5.98 -13.73 -0.76
CA GLN A 81 6.59 -13.77 0.57
C GLN A 81 7.31 -15.11 0.78
N GLY A 82 8.38 -15.10 1.57
CA GLY A 82 9.11 -16.30 1.97
C GLY A 82 10.62 -16.22 1.73
N PRO A 83 11.38 -17.23 2.16
CA PRO A 83 12.86 -17.18 2.14
C PRO A 83 13.50 -16.99 0.77
N GLN A 84 12.80 -17.36 -0.31
CA GLN A 84 13.29 -17.23 -1.69
C GLN A 84 12.61 -16.07 -2.46
N ALA A 85 11.61 -15.41 -1.86
CA ALA A 85 10.79 -14.41 -2.54
C ALA A 85 11.60 -13.27 -3.14
N MET A 86 12.55 -12.74 -2.38
CA MET A 86 13.40 -11.63 -2.86
C MET A 86 14.25 -12.05 -4.06
N ALA A 87 14.91 -13.23 -3.98
CA ALA A 87 15.75 -13.72 -5.07
C ALA A 87 14.96 -13.96 -6.36
N MET A 88 13.76 -14.52 -6.24
CA MET A 88 12.90 -14.75 -7.42
C MET A 88 12.44 -13.44 -8.06
N LEU A 89 12.07 -12.44 -7.27
CA LEU A 89 11.66 -11.14 -7.79
C LEU A 89 12.81 -10.35 -8.40
N GLU A 90 14.04 -10.50 -7.89
CA GLU A 90 15.23 -9.84 -8.48
C GLU A 90 15.51 -10.28 -9.91
N GLU A 91 15.12 -11.51 -10.29
CA GLU A 91 15.22 -11.99 -11.67
C GLU A 91 14.19 -11.32 -12.61
N LEU A 92 13.11 -10.81 -12.06
CA LEU A 92 11.98 -10.25 -12.82
C LEU A 92 11.94 -8.70 -12.79
N ALA A 93 12.68 -8.07 -11.89
CA ALA A 93 12.70 -6.62 -11.73
C ALA A 93 13.99 -6.01 -12.29
N PRO A 94 13.95 -4.85 -12.97
CA PRO A 94 15.13 -4.20 -13.56
C PRO A 94 15.94 -3.40 -12.53
N MET A 95 15.89 -3.78 -11.24
CA MET A 95 16.54 -3.05 -10.15
C MET A 95 16.98 -3.99 -9.03
N ASP A 96 17.96 -3.54 -8.25
CA ASP A 96 18.40 -4.21 -7.02
C ASP A 96 17.34 -4.01 -5.91
N LEU A 97 16.59 -5.08 -5.63
CA LEU A 97 15.55 -5.08 -4.59
C LEU A 97 16.14 -5.17 -3.17
N SER A 98 17.37 -5.67 -3.03
CA SER A 98 18.03 -5.79 -1.72
C SER A 98 18.27 -4.42 -1.07
N SER A 99 18.39 -3.37 -1.88
CA SER A 99 18.51 -1.98 -1.43
C SER A 99 17.23 -1.40 -0.81
N LEU A 100 16.07 -1.99 -1.08
CA LEU A 100 14.79 -1.55 -0.52
C LEU A 100 14.69 -1.96 0.94
N ARG A 101 14.56 -1.00 1.82
CA ARG A 101 14.36 -1.25 3.26
C ARG A 101 12.93 -1.70 3.55
N PRO A 102 12.67 -2.47 4.63
CA PRO A 102 11.30 -2.74 5.08
C PRO A 102 10.45 -1.48 5.11
N PHE A 103 9.21 -1.59 4.66
CA PHE A 103 8.28 -0.47 4.45
C PHE A 103 8.74 0.57 3.42
N ALA A 104 9.64 0.23 2.52
CA ALA A 104 9.87 1.01 1.30
C ALA A 104 8.90 0.58 0.20
N SER A 105 8.58 1.50 -0.70
CA SER A 105 7.82 1.23 -1.92
C SER A 105 8.42 1.98 -3.09
N VAL A 106 8.32 1.40 -4.27
CA VAL A 106 8.85 1.95 -5.52
C VAL A 106 7.91 1.60 -6.67
N GLU A 107 7.69 2.55 -7.57
CA GLU A 107 7.05 2.29 -8.86
C GLU A 107 8.14 1.76 -9.80
N THR A 108 7.96 0.55 -10.31
CA THR A 108 8.91 -0.16 -11.18
C THR A 108 8.16 -1.15 -12.05
N GLN A 109 8.90 -2.00 -12.77
CA GLN A 109 8.32 -3.13 -13.51
C GLN A 109 8.70 -4.44 -12.86
N VAL A 110 7.78 -5.41 -12.91
CA VAL A 110 8.03 -6.81 -12.58
C VAL A 110 7.55 -7.64 -13.77
N ALA A 111 8.41 -8.47 -14.34
CA ALA A 111 8.15 -9.22 -15.57
C ALA A 111 7.62 -8.35 -16.74
N GLY A 112 8.06 -7.08 -16.83
CA GLY A 112 7.61 -6.12 -17.83
C GLY A 112 6.27 -5.43 -17.54
N VAL A 113 5.62 -5.73 -16.42
CA VAL A 113 4.37 -5.12 -15.98
C VAL A 113 4.65 -3.95 -15.04
N ASP A 114 4.05 -2.79 -15.28
CA ASP A 114 4.16 -1.64 -14.37
C ASP A 114 3.50 -1.94 -13.03
N THR A 115 4.26 -1.82 -11.95
CA THR A 115 3.83 -2.19 -10.60
C THR A 115 4.22 -1.12 -9.58
N LEU A 116 3.46 -1.06 -8.49
CA LEU A 116 3.96 -0.54 -7.23
C LEU A 116 4.46 -1.74 -6.40
N LEU A 117 5.75 -1.81 -6.22
CA LEU A 117 6.41 -2.87 -5.45
C LEU A 117 6.70 -2.34 -4.04
N ALA A 118 6.28 -3.07 -3.01
CA ALA A 118 6.41 -2.65 -1.61
C ALA A 118 6.99 -3.78 -0.75
N ARG A 119 8.04 -3.47 0.03
CA ARG A 119 8.61 -4.42 0.99
C ARG A 119 7.78 -4.42 2.27
N THR A 120 6.59 -4.99 2.16
CA THR A 120 5.56 -5.14 3.19
C THR A 120 4.97 -6.55 3.13
N GLY A 121 4.23 -6.96 4.15
CA GLY A 121 3.57 -8.26 4.22
C GLY A 121 3.11 -8.60 5.64
N TYR A 122 2.39 -9.73 5.77
CA TYR A 122 1.79 -10.20 7.02
C TYR A 122 2.27 -11.60 7.45
N THR A 123 3.21 -12.21 6.72
CA THR A 123 3.62 -13.61 6.93
C THR A 123 4.70 -13.76 8.00
N GLY A 124 5.36 -12.67 8.38
CA GLY A 124 6.55 -12.70 9.23
C GLY A 124 7.84 -13.06 8.47
N GLU A 125 7.72 -13.44 7.20
CA GLU A 125 8.83 -13.67 6.29
C GLU A 125 9.16 -12.42 5.48
N ASP A 126 10.35 -12.36 4.90
CA ASP A 126 10.72 -11.30 3.96
C ASP A 126 10.03 -11.51 2.61
N GLY A 127 9.76 -10.41 1.92
CA GLY A 127 9.11 -10.44 0.62
C GLY A 127 8.52 -9.10 0.23
N MET A 128 7.72 -9.13 -0.81
CA MET A 128 7.10 -7.95 -1.40
C MET A 128 5.59 -8.14 -1.59
N GLU A 129 4.88 -7.05 -1.52
CA GLU A 129 3.53 -6.91 -2.05
C GLU A 129 3.64 -6.20 -3.40
N VAL A 130 3.09 -6.83 -4.44
CA VAL A 130 3.10 -6.35 -5.82
C VAL A 130 1.70 -5.86 -6.17
N ILE A 131 1.56 -4.56 -6.38
CA ILE A 131 0.30 -3.93 -6.77
C ILE A 131 0.42 -3.55 -8.25
N LEU A 132 -0.48 -4.09 -9.07
CA LEU A 132 -0.44 -4.00 -10.52
C LEU A 132 -1.85 -3.81 -11.10
N PRO A 133 -1.99 -3.37 -12.37
CA PRO A 133 -3.31 -3.28 -13.01
C PRO A 133 -4.05 -4.62 -12.94
N ALA A 134 -5.32 -4.60 -12.55
CA ALA A 134 -6.12 -5.83 -12.35
C ALA A 134 -6.18 -6.71 -13.61
N SER A 135 -6.15 -6.11 -14.80
CA SER A 135 -6.14 -6.83 -16.08
C SER A 135 -4.87 -7.65 -16.32
N GLN A 136 -3.79 -7.35 -15.63
CA GLN A 136 -2.48 -8.00 -15.78
C GLN A 136 -2.16 -8.95 -14.60
N GLY A 137 -3.07 -9.02 -13.61
CA GLY A 137 -2.90 -9.90 -12.45
C GLY A 137 -2.71 -11.38 -12.76
N PRO A 138 -3.45 -11.97 -13.75
CA PRO A 138 -3.27 -13.37 -14.12
C PRO A 138 -1.95 -13.69 -14.82
N ASP A 139 -1.24 -12.68 -15.33
CA ASP A 139 -0.02 -12.85 -16.12
C ASP A 139 1.26 -12.78 -15.27
N LEU A 140 1.13 -12.38 -14.01
CA LEU A 140 2.21 -12.28 -13.04
C LEU A 140 2.22 -13.48 -12.10
#